data_a2ff5a11cc47edd9d0ebb7a735891200
#
_entry.id   a2ff5a11cc47edd9d0ebb7a735891200
#
_cell.length_a   1.000
_cell.length_b   1.000
_cell.length_c   1.000
_cell.angle_alpha   90.00
_cell.angle_beta   90.00
_cell.angle_gamma   90.00
#
_symmetry.space_group_name_H-M   'P 1'
#
loop_
_entity.id
_entity.type
_entity.pdbx_description
1 polymer ?
#
loop_
_entity_poly.entity_id
_entity_poly.type
_entity_poly.pdbx_seq_one_letter_code
_entity_poly.pdbx_strand_id
1 'polypeptide(L)'
;MDACSVLWMNWQEQLKELLTGIHGHQKKTLAFFVLGIVLSGCAVMQRVAETLSERGLSSAKMSSIERRLARFIANERIVVPLIWKLFLAQVLAPFRGQQLYFVLDNMPFRDELTIVYVGLLVHSRVLPVAWAVMPAQTKWDEGQWQIVGRLLDQVRVHLPDTCCTLLADRGLTGMSLVRLCTARGWHYLLRVCVEHTCRRYFNGKLEKSWKRFGQIVLKPGYRWYGKARVWQEETLDTYVSLVWDKGCEEPWLLISDEGAGRRQVQLYAWRMRVEATFQDSKSRGWNIEASWIVDRAHLDRLLLALFLAMWWVSHLAAACIHHGQRQRGCLGWIGVTRVSFAWGGSGS
;
A
#
# COMPACT_ATOMS: atom_id res chain seq x y z
N MET A 1 -0.89 -21.08 30.06
CA MET A 1 -1.02 -19.76 29.36
C MET A 1 -1.77 -20.03 28.09
N ASP A 2 -2.84 -19.30 27.87
CA ASP A 2 -3.56 -19.44 26.60
C ASP A 2 -2.78 -18.82 25.44
N ALA A 3 -3.15 -19.15 24.23
CA ALA A 3 -2.45 -18.71 23.06
C ALA A 3 -2.52 -17.20 22.79
N CYS A 4 -3.59 -16.54 23.24
CA CYS A 4 -3.71 -15.09 23.12
C CYS A 4 -2.70 -14.40 24.04
N SER A 5 -2.47 -14.94 25.24
CA SER A 5 -1.47 -14.44 26.19
C SER A 5 -0.05 -14.58 25.64
N VAL A 6 0.27 -15.69 25.01
CA VAL A 6 1.58 -15.91 24.36
C VAL A 6 1.79 -14.93 23.20
N LEU A 7 0.78 -14.78 22.34
CA LEU A 7 0.82 -13.85 21.22
C LEU A 7 1.02 -12.40 21.69
N TRP A 8 0.33 -12.03 22.77
CA TRP A 8 0.44 -10.73 23.40
C TRP A 8 1.86 -10.45 23.93
N MET A 9 2.43 -11.40 24.65
CA MET A 9 3.79 -11.25 25.22
C MET A 9 4.83 -11.11 24.12
N ASN A 10 4.78 -11.95 23.08
CA ASN A 10 5.70 -11.90 21.96
C ASN A 10 5.58 -10.57 21.20
N TRP A 11 4.36 -10.11 20.97
CA TRP A 11 4.13 -8.83 20.28
C TRP A 11 4.61 -7.62 21.10
N GLN A 12 4.37 -7.63 22.40
CA GLN A 12 4.90 -6.58 23.27
C GLN A 12 6.44 -6.50 23.25
N GLU A 13 7.11 -7.63 23.30
CA GLU A 13 8.56 -7.67 23.27
C GLU A 13 9.11 -7.17 21.94
N GLN A 14 8.58 -7.65 20.83
CA GLN A 14 8.93 -7.16 19.50
C GLN A 14 8.78 -5.64 19.39
N LEU A 15 7.66 -5.08 19.86
CA LEU A 15 7.45 -3.62 19.82
C LEU A 15 8.38 -2.84 20.76
N LYS A 16 8.78 -3.42 21.88
CA LYS A 16 9.76 -2.76 22.77
C LYS A 16 11.12 -2.59 22.08
N GLU A 17 11.56 -3.63 21.39
CA GLU A 17 12.81 -3.63 20.63
C GLU A 17 12.73 -2.68 19.41
N LEU A 18 11.62 -2.75 18.67
CA LEU A 18 11.40 -1.94 17.48
C LEU A 18 11.29 -0.43 17.75
N LEU A 19 10.58 -0.06 18.81
CA LEU A 19 10.22 1.34 19.10
C LEU A 19 11.07 1.95 20.21
N THR A 20 12.39 2.00 20.02
CA THR A 20 13.29 2.68 20.94
C THR A 20 12.97 4.18 21.00
N GLY A 21 13.12 4.80 22.20
CA GLY A 21 12.87 6.24 22.37
C GLY A 21 11.41 6.66 22.45
N ILE A 22 10.44 5.76 22.29
CA ILE A 22 9.02 6.03 22.48
C ILE A 22 8.63 5.78 23.94
N HIS A 23 7.78 6.65 24.49
CA HIS A 23 7.34 6.54 25.89
C HIS A 23 6.63 5.19 26.16
N GLY A 24 6.95 4.55 27.29
CA GLY A 24 6.49 3.18 27.59
C GLY A 24 4.97 3.00 27.57
N HIS A 25 4.19 3.97 28.07
CA HIS A 25 2.73 3.91 28.01
C HIS A 25 2.18 4.02 26.59
N GLN A 26 2.82 4.78 25.71
CA GLN A 26 2.43 4.89 24.30
C GLN A 26 2.68 3.57 23.58
N LYS A 27 3.86 2.96 23.78
CA LYS A 27 4.17 1.64 23.23
C LYS A 27 3.17 0.59 23.70
N LYS A 28 2.92 0.51 25.01
CA LYS A 28 1.97 -0.45 25.57
C LYS A 28 0.56 -0.28 25.02
N THR A 29 0.11 0.98 24.83
CA THR A 29 -1.22 1.24 24.28
C THR A 29 -1.27 0.92 22.79
N LEU A 30 -0.24 1.27 22.01
CA LEU A 30 -0.14 0.91 20.61
C LEU A 30 -0.12 -0.61 20.42
N ALA A 31 0.71 -1.32 21.18
CA ALA A 31 0.75 -2.79 21.13
C ALA A 31 -0.61 -3.41 21.44
N PHE A 32 -1.30 -2.90 22.43
CA PHE A 32 -2.63 -3.37 22.81
C PHE A 32 -3.68 -3.07 21.74
N PHE A 33 -3.60 -1.90 21.11
CA PHE A 33 -4.48 -1.52 20.01
C PHE A 33 -4.27 -2.43 18.77
N VAL A 34 -3.02 -2.61 18.36
CA VAL A 34 -2.67 -3.48 17.24
C VAL A 34 -3.14 -4.92 17.46
N LEU A 35 -2.87 -5.47 18.66
CA LEU A 35 -3.36 -6.80 19.01
C LEU A 35 -4.89 -6.88 18.94
N GLY A 36 -5.58 -5.89 19.47
CA GLY A 36 -7.03 -5.83 19.42
C GLY A 36 -7.59 -5.76 18.00
N ILE A 37 -6.95 -4.99 17.11
CA ILE A 37 -7.28 -4.97 15.67
C ILE A 37 -7.11 -6.38 15.07
N VAL A 38 -5.97 -7.03 15.32
CA VAL A 38 -5.70 -8.37 14.78
C VAL A 38 -6.73 -9.39 15.26
N LEU A 39 -7.03 -9.40 16.55
CA LEU A 39 -7.97 -10.37 17.15
C LEU A 39 -9.43 -10.13 16.77
N SER A 40 -9.85 -8.87 16.63
CA SER A 40 -11.22 -8.52 16.21
C SER A 40 -11.41 -8.59 14.69
N GLY A 41 -10.32 -8.55 13.92
CA GLY A 41 -10.40 -8.37 12.47
C GLY A 41 -11.03 -7.03 12.07
N CYS A 42 -10.96 -6.01 12.94
CA CYS A 42 -11.68 -4.75 12.76
C CYS A 42 -10.88 -3.59 13.37
N ALA A 43 -10.94 -2.41 12.75
CA ALA A 43 -10.29 -1.19 13.24
C ALA A 43 -11.24 -0.26 14.02
N VAL A 44 -12.50 -0.65 14.21
CA VAL A 44 -13.50 0.10 14.99
C VAL A 44 -13.21 -0.06 16.49
N MET A 45 -12.92 1.04 17.18
CA MET A 45 -12.46 1.03 18.57
C MET A 45 -13.37 0.27 19.53
N GLN A 46 -14.69 0.39 19.37
CA GLN A 46 -15.66 -0.34 20.16
C GLN A 46 -15.47 -1.85 20.01
N ARG A 47 -15.40 -2.36 18.77
CA ARG A 47 -15.19 -3.79 18.46
C ARG A 47 -13.86 -4.30 18.99
N VAL A 48 -12.82 -3.48 18.86
CA VAL A 48 -11.51 -3.77 19.43
C VAL A 48 -11.61 -3.90 20.95
N ALA A 49 -12.29 -2.97 21.64
CA ALA A 49 -12.46 -2.98 23.09
C ALA A 49 -13.28 -4.18 23.58
N GLU A 50 -14.36 -4.53 22.89
CA GLU A 50 -15.18 -5.73 23.14
C GLU A 50 -14.30 -6.99 23.10
N THR A 51 -13.57 -7.18 21.98
CA THR A 51 -12.71 -8.36 21.78
C THR A 51 -11.62 -8.48 22.84
N LEU A 52 -10.96 -7.37 23.17
CA LEU A 52 -9.91 -7.34 24.21
C LEU A 52 -10.45 -7.68 25.59
N SER A 53 -11.68 -7.25 25.92
CA SER A 53 -12.38 -7.56 27.16
C SER A 53 -12.80 -9.03 27.22
N GLU A 54 -13.47 -9.52 26.17
CA GLU A 54 -13.94 -10.92 26.08
C GLU A 54 -12.81 -11.95 26.13
N ARG A 55 -11.64 -11.61 25.56
CA ARG A 55 -10.45 -12.45 25.63
C ARG A 55 -9.67 -12.38 26.94
N GLY A 56 -10.16 -11.60 27.91
CA GLY A 56 -9.50 -11.46 29.21
C GLY A 56 -8.11 -10.79 29.16
N LEU A 57 -7.80 -10.06 28.07
CA LEU A 57 -6.51 -9.38 27.89
C LEU A 57 -6.39 -8.09 28.72
N SER A 58 -7.45 -7.69 29.36
CA SER A 58 -7.49 -6.57 30.30
C SER A 58 -8.56 -6.82 31.37
N SER A 59 -8.22 -6.50 32.62
CA SER A 59 -9.19 -6.48 33.75
C SER A 59 -10.06 -5.22 33.78
N ALA A 60 -9.78 -4.25 32.86
CA ALA A 60 -10.55 -3.03 32.76
C ALA A 60 -11.92 -3.24 32.12
N LYS A 61 -12.90 -2.45 32.51
CA LYS A 61 -14.21 -2.42 31.85
C LYS A 61 -14.06 -2.05 30.38
N MET A 62 -14.86 -2.63 29.49
CA MET A 62 -14.88 -2.38 28.03
C MET A 62 -14.86 -0.87 27.71
N SER A 63 -15.70 -0.08 28.36
CA SER A 63 -15.75 1.39 28.18
C SER A 63 -14.45 2.11 28.56
N SER A 64 -13.68 1.56 29.50
CA SER A 64 -12.37 2.10 29.88
C SER A 64 -11.30 1.75 28.83
N ILE A 65 -11.39 0.56 28.25
CA ILE A 65 -10.53 0.15 27.14
C ILE A 65 -10.79 1.06 25.94
N GLU A 66 -12.03 1.23 25.53
CA GLU A 66 -12.44 2.09 24.43
C GLU A 66 -11.94 3.53 24.62
N ARG A 67 -12.17 4.13 25.79
CA ARG A 67 -11.64 5.46 26.13
C ARG A 67 -10.12 5.55 26.04
N ARG A 68 -9.41 4.48 26.41
CA ARG A 68 -7.94 4.43 26.30
C ARG A 68 -7.50 4.45 24.83
N LEU A 69 -8.19 3.71 23.94
CA LEU A 69 -7.93 3.72 22.51
C LEU A 69 -8.27 5.08 21.89
N ALA A 70 -9.42 5.67 22.25
CA ALA A 70 -9.82 7.00 21.80
C ALA A 70 -8.81 8.08 22.23
N ARG A 71 -8.32 8.03 23.48
CA ARG A 71 -7.25 8.93 23.95
C ARG A 71 -5.93 8.72 23.21
N PHE A 72 -5.63 7.49 22.77
CA PHE A 72 -4.43 7.23 21.99
C PHE A 72 -4.50 7.94 20.64
N ILE A 73 -5.60 7.80 19.88
CA ILE A 73 -5.72 8.46 18.59
C ILE A 73 -5.85 9.99 18.68
N ALA A 74 -6.37 10.52 19.79
CA ALA A 74 -6.45 11.95 20.06
C ALA A 74 -5.13 12.55 20.60
N ASN A 75 -4.14 11.72 20.96
CA ASN A 75 -2.93 12.20 21.61
C ASN A 75 -1.91 12.76 20.61
N GLU A 76 -1.77 14.07 20.56
CA GLU A 76 -0.83 14.77 19.69
C GLU A 76 0.65 14.41 19.92
N ARG A 77 1.00 13.88 21.11
CA ARG A 77 2.35 13.37 21.40
C ARG A 77 2.68 12.07 20.70
N ILE A 78 1.70 11.43 20.01
CA ILE A 78 1.92 10.29 19.13
C ILE A 78 2.36 10.82 17.75
N VAL A 79 3.66 10.87 17.55
CA VAL A 79 4.29 11.33 16.31
C VAL A 79 4.39 10.17 15.34
N VAL A 80 3.38 10.01 14.47
CA VAL A 80 3.25 8.90 13.52
C VAL A 80 4.49 8.72 12.65
N PRO A 81 5.08 9.78 12.04
CA PRO A 81 6.26 9.61 11.19
C PRO A 81 7.48 9.05 11.93
N LEU A 82 7.64 9.39 13.22
CA LEU A 82 8.75 8.88 14.03
C LEU A 82 8.59 7.38 14.29
N ILE A 83 7.41 6.97 14.75
CA ILE A 83 7.10 5.56 15.05
C ILE A 83 7.22 4.72 13.77
N TRP A 84 6.66 5.21 12.66
CA TRP A 84 6.66 4.51 11.39
C TRP A 84 8.05 4.38 10.79
N LYS A 85 8.89 5.41 10.89
CA LYS A 85 10.30 5.37 10.47
C LYS A 85 11.07 4.25 11.17
N LEU A 86 10.93 4.13 12.50
CA LEU A 86 11.59 3.08 13.28
C LEU A 86 11.12 1.68 12.85
N PHE A 87 9.82 1.53 12.63
CA PHE A 87 9.23 0.28 12.14
C PHE A 87 9.73 -0.07 10.73
N LEU A 88 9.69 0.86 9.77
CA LEU A 88 10.16 0.64 8.41
C LEU A 88 11.63 0.22 8.34
N ALA A 89 12.48 0.80 9.17
CA ALA A 89 13.90 0.44 9.22
C ALA A 89 14.12 -1.07 9.44
N GLN A 90 13.25 -1.69 10.23
CA GLN A 90 13.32 -3.11 10.55
C GLN A 90 12.66 -3.98 9.47
N VAL A 91 11.42 -3.66 9.09
CA VAL A 91 10.65 -4.52 8.18
C VAL A 91 11.14 -4.46 6.74
N LEU A 92 11.80 -3.39 6.33
CA LEU A 92 12.38 -3.27 4.99
C LEU A 92 13.83 -3.79 4.91
N ALA A 93 14.52 -3.97 6.02
CA ALA A 93 15.91 -4.45 6.01
C ALA A 93 16.10 -5.77 5.23
N PRO A 94 15.22 -6.79 5.34
CA PRO A 94 15.38 -8.05 4.60
C PRO A 94 15.19 -7.91 3.07
N PHE A 95 14.61 -6.80 2.61
CA PHE A 95 14.33 -6.54 1.20
C PHE A 95 15.45 -5.78 0.48
N ARG A 96 16.49 -5.34 1.18
CA ARG A 96 17.61 -4.61 0.59
C ARG A 96 18.31 -5.44 -0.48
N GLY A 97 18.72 -4.78 -1.57
CA GLY A 97 19.39 -5.44 -2.70
C GLY A 97 18.48 -6.31 -3.58
N GLN A 98 17.18 -6.37 -3.31
CA GLN A 98 16.21 -7.10 -4.13
C GLN A 98 15.55 -6.17 -5.15
N GLN A 99 14.94 -6.76 -6.19
CA GLN A 99 14.03 -6.02 -7.08
C GLN A 99 12.68 -5.86 -6.38
N LEU A 100 12.28 -4.62 -6.11
CA LEU A 100 11.03 -4.31 -5.40
C LEU A 100 10.05 -3.53 -6.29
N TYR A 101 8.78 -3.79 -6.07
CA TYR A 101 7.68 -3.12 -6.77
C TYR A 101 6.81 -2.40 -5.76
N PHE A 102 6.59 -1.11 -6.01
CA PHE A 102 5.74 -0.26 -5.18
C PHE A 102 4.51 0.17 -5.97
N VAL A 103 3.40 0.34 -5.29
CA VAL A 103 2.17 0.86 -5.87
C VAL A 103 1.88 2.22 -5.23
N LEU A 104 1.71 3.24 -6.07
CA LEU A 104 1.17 4.54 -5.67
C LEU A 104 -0.30 4.59 -6.07
N ASP A 105 -1.15 4.88 -5.11
CA ASP A 105 -2.58 5.03 -5.35
C ASP A 105 -3.23 5.99 -4.34
N ASN A 106 -4.45 6.43 -4.65
CA ASN A 106 -5.27 7.23 -3.77
C ASN A 106 -6.46 6.41 -3.28
N MET A 107 -6.59 6.27 -1.98
CA MET A 107 -7.72 5.61 -1.35
C MET A 107 -8.70 6.67 -0.81
N PRO A 108 -9.84 6.93 -1.47
CA PRO A 108 -10.89 7.75 -0.88
C PRO A 108 -11.34 7.17 0.46
N PHE A 109 -11.46 8.01 1.46
CA PHE A 109 -11.93 7.63 2.78
C PHE A 109 -13.14 8.49 3.13
N ARG A 110 -14.32 7.92 2.97
CA ARG A 110 -15.57 8.64 2.99
C ARG A 110 -15.55 9.83 2.00
N ASP A 111 -16.36 10.85 2.22
CA ASP A 111 -16.44 12.02 1.32
C ASP A 111 -15.46 13.14 1.73
N GLU A 112 -14.90 13.06 2.95
CA GLU A 112 -14.13 14.13 3.55
C GLU A 112 -12.63 14.00 3.36
N LEU A 113 -12.11 12.78 3.27
CA LEU A 113 -10.67 12.50 3.29
C LEU A 113 -10.24 11.61 2.13
N THR A 114 -8.99 11.73 1.77
CA THR A 114 -8.31 10.78 0.88
C THR A 114 -6.95 10.40 1.47
N ILE A 115 -6.57 9.16 1.28
CA ILE A 115 -5.28 8.65 1.74
C ILE A 115 -4.41 8.44 0.50
N VAL A 116 -3.38 9.28 0.35
CA VAL A 116 -2.32 9.05 -0.63
C VAL A 116 -1.45 7.93 -0.10
N TYR A 117 -1.34 6.85 -0.83
CA TYR A 117 -0.83 5.59 -0.34
C TYR A 117 0.33 5.09 -1.20
N VAL A 118 1.44 4.76 -0.58
CA VAL A 118 2.54 4.00 -1.20
C VAL A 118 2.63 2.65 -0.50
N GLY A 119 2.51 1.58 -1.25
CA GLY A 119 2.57 0.23 -0.71
C GLY A 119 3.59 -0.64 -1.42
N LEU A 120 4.25 -1.53 -0.67
CA LEU A 120 5.13 -2.56 -1.19
C LEU A 120 4.31 -3.76 -1.67
N LEU A 121 4.54 -4.19 -2.89
CA LEU A 121 3.92 -5.39 -3.44
C LEU A 121 4.57 -6.64 -2.84
N VAL A 122 3.83 -7.36 -2.02
CA VAL A 122 4.28 -8.61 -1.38
C VAL A 122 3.28 -9.71 -1.71
N HIS A 123 3.70 -10.70 -2.47
CA HIS A 123 2.84 -11.80 -2.91
C HIS A 123 1.50 -11.31 -3.51
N SER A 124 0.38 -11.56 -2.85
CA SER A 124 -0.96 -11.22 -3.31
C SER A 124 -1.54 -9.93 -2.72
N ARG A 125 -0.75 -9.16 -1.98
CA ARG A 125 -1.18 -7.93 -1.29
C ARG A 125 -0.20 -6.80 -1.50
N VAL A 126 -0.66 -5.59 -1.22
CA VAL A 126 0.15 -4.38 -1.21
C VAL A 126 0.21 -3.87 0.23
N LEU A 127 1.35 -4.04 0.88
CA LEU A 127 1.54 -3.64 2.28
C LEU A 127 1.93 -2.16 2.37
N PRO A 128 1.33 -1.38 3.28
CA PRO A 128 1.62 0.04 3.42
C PRO A 128 3.09 0.27 3.82
N VAL A 129 3.74 1.22 3.14
CA VAL A 129 5.09 1.67 3.49
C VAL A 129 5.16 3.19 3.70
N ALA A 130 4.27 3.96 3.07
CA ALA A 130 4.11 5.37 3.35
C ALA A 130 2.69 5.83 2.99
N TRP A 131 2.18 6.82 3.71
CA TRP A 131 0.88 7.42 3.41
C TRP A 131 0.82 8.86 3.88
N ALA A 132 -0.17 9.60 3.36
CA ALA A 132 -0.58 10.90 3.85
C ALA A 132 -2.10 10.99 3.82
N VAL A 133 -2.69 11.45 4.91
CA VAL A 133 -4.13 11.75 4.99
C VAL A 133 -4.36 13.17 4.52
N MET A 134 -5.18 13.36 3.50
CA MET A 134 -5.46 14.65 2.87
C MET A 134 -6.96 14.92 2.82
N PRO A 135 -7.41 16.17 2.79
CA PRO A 135 -8.81 16.48 2.54
C PRO A 135 -9.19 16.09 1.12
N ALA A 136 -10.39 15.53 0.93
CA ALA A 136 -10.82 15.00 -0.38
C ALA A 136 -11.20 16.09 -1.38
N GLN A 137 -11.87 17.15 -0.94
CA GLN A 137 -12.55 18.09 -1.83
C GLN A 137 -11.87 19.47 -1.92
N THR A 138 -10.72 19.64 -1.33
CA THR A 138 -9.99 20.91 -1.32
C THR A 138 -8.65 20.79 -2.01
N LYS A 139 -8.20 21.90 -2.60
CA LYS A 139 -6.82 22.00 -3.09
C LYS A 139 -5.88 21.90 -1.88
N TRP A 140 -4.88 21.06 -1.98
CA TRP A 140 -3.91 20.87 -0.91
C TRP A 140 -2.90 22.03 -0.93
N ASP A 141 -2.57 22.58 0.25
CA ASP A 141 -1.58 23.66 0.39
C ASP A 141 -0.21 23.20 -0.12
N GLU A 142 0.19 22.00 0.27
CA GLU A 142 1.31 21.28 -0.31
C GLU A 142 0.82 20.57 -1.58
N GLY A 143 1.42 20.86 -2.73
CA GLY A 143 1.03 20.24 -4.00
C GLY A 143 1.14 18.71 -3.96
N GLN A 144 0.26 18.02 -4.70
CA GLN A 144 0.21 16.55 -4.76
C GLN A 144 1.59 15.92 -4.97
N TRP A 145 2.40 16.47 -5.86
CA TRP A 145 3.72 15.93 -6.20
C TRP A 145 4.76 16.13 -5.10
N GLN A 146 4.64 17.17 -4.29
CA GLN A 146 5.47 17.35 -3.09
C GLN A 146 5.14 16.28 -2.04
N ILE A 147 3.85 16.00 -1.83
CA ILE A 147 3.40 14.93 -0.91
C ILE A 147 3.94 13.58 -1.39
N VAL A 148 3.74 13.24 -2.67
CA VAL A 148 4.24 11.98 -3.25
C VAL A 148 5.76 11.90 -3.12
N GLY A 149 6.50 12.97 -3.45
CA GLY A 149 7.95 13.03 -3.31
C GLY A 149 8.41 12.72 -1.89
N ARG A 150 7.78 13.34 -0.89
CA ARG A 150 8.08 13.10 0.52
C ARG A 150 7.79 11.64 0.95
N LEU A 151 6.68 11.05 0.46
CA LEU A 151 6.37 9.66 0.74
C LEU A 151 7.40 8.69 0.14
N LEU A 152 7.85 8.95 -1.09
CA LEU A 152 8.90 8.14 -1.73
C LEU A 152 10.24 8.27 -0.98
N ASP A 153 10.58 9.47 -0.48
CA ASP A 153 11.80 9.70 0.31
C ASP A 153 11.78 8.96 1.65
N GLN A 154 10.60 8.89 2.31
CA GLN A 154 10.42 8.08 3.52
C GLN A 154 10.75 6.60 3.31
N VAL A 155 10.45 6.07 2.12
CA VAL A 155 10.74 4.67 1.79
C VAL A 155 12.21 4.50 1.37
N ARG A 156 12.68 5.38 0.49
CA ARG A 156 14.03 5.30 -0.11
C ARG A 156 15.15 5.24 0.92
N VAL A 157 15.06 6.00 2.00
CA VAL A 157 16.09 6.05 3.05
C VAL A 157 16.37 4.69 3.69
N HIS A 158 15.40 3.76 3.64
CA HIS A 158 15.52 2.42 4.20
C HIS A 158 16.02 1.36 3.19
N LEU A 159 16.08 1.71 1.91
CA LEU A 159 16.38 0.81 0.79
C LEU A 159 17.53 1.37 -0.08
N PRO A 160 18.72 1.62 0.52
CA PRO A 160 19.89 2.00 -0.27
C PRO A 160 20.23 0.86 -1.25
N ASP A 161 20.70 1.21 -2.44
CA ASP A 161 21.18 0.28 -3.47
C ASP A 161 20.17 -0.80 -3.87
N THR A 162 18.87 -0.52 -3.69
CA THR A 162 17.77 -1.44 -4.00
C THR A 162 17.08 -0.99 -5.28
N CYS A 163 16.91 -1.92 -6.21
CA CYS A 163 16.19 -1.67 -7.46
C CYS A 163 14.68 -1.58 -7.19
N CYS A 164 14.11 -0.39 -7.36
CA CYS A 164 12.71 -0.12 -7.06
C CYS A 164 11.96 0.33 -8.31
N THR A 165 10.81 -0.26 -8.59
CA THR A 165 9.91 0.16 -9.67
C THR A 165 8.59 0.64 -9.08
N LEU A 166 8.16 1.86 -9.43
CA LEU A 166 6.88 2.42 -9.01
C LEU A 166 5.79 2.15 -10.06
N LEU A 167 4.69 1.59 -9.62
CA LEU A 167 3.48 1.37 -10.42
C LEU A 167 2.42 2.38 -10.02
N ALA A 168 1.79 3.05 -11.00
CA ALA A 168 0.68 3.96 -10.74
C ALA A 168 -0.37 3.93 -11.85
N ASP A 169 -1.61 4.28 -11.49
CA ASP A 169 -2.70 4.36 -12.44
C ASP A 169 -2.72 5.71 -13.18
N ARG A 170 -3.55 5.78 -14.22
CA ARG A 170 -3.70 6.94 -15.12
C ARG A 170 -3.98 8.25 -14.38
N GLY A 171 -4.70 8.22 -13.27
CA GLY A 171 -5.00 9.42 -12.47
C GLY A 171 -3.79 10.04 -11.76
N LEU A 172 -2.70 9.30 -11.63
CA LEU A 172 -1.46 9.73 -10.99
C LEU A 172 -0.27 9.80 -11.97
N THR A 173 -0.52 9.65 -13.27
CA THR A 173 0.52 9.56 -14.27
C THR A 173 0.79 10.91 -14.94
N GLY A 174 2.05 11.28 -15.02
CA GLY A 174 2.52 12.48 -15.69
C GLY A 174 4.03 12.67 -15.56
N MET A 175 4.57 13.68 -16.22
CA MET A 175 6.00 13.97 -16.19
C MET A 175 6.52 14.25 -14.76
N SER A 176 5.69 14.84 -13.91
CA SER A 176 6.05 15.08 -12.51
C SER A 176 6.37 13.78 -11.76
N LEU A 177 5.57 12.72 -11.96
CA LEU A 177 5.83 11.43 -11.33
C LEU A 177 7.08 10.76 -11.92
N VAL A 178 7.28 10.83 -13.24
CA VAL A 178 8.49 10.32 -13.88
C VAL A 178 9.74 10.99 -13.30
N ARG A 179 9.72 12.31 -13.16
CA ARG A 179 10.84 13.07 -12.54
C ARG A 179 11.08 12.65 -11.09
N LEU A 180 10.02 12.44 -10.31
CA LEU A 180 10.14 11.98 -8.93
C LEU A 180 10.80 10.61 -8.84
N CYS A 181 10.45 9.67 -9.74
CA CYS A 181 11.09 8.37 -9.83
C CYS A 181 12.56 8.50 -10.24
N THR A 182 12.84 9.17 -11.35
CA THR A 182 14.20 9.33 -11.91
C THR A 182 15.15 10.01 -10.92
N ALA A 183 14.70 11.07 -10.25
CA ALA A 183 15.51 11.77 -9.24
C ALA A 183 15.90 10.89 -8.04
N ARG A 184 15.19 9.78 -7.83
CA ARG A 184 15.45 8.81 -6.74
C ARG A 184 16.14 7.54 -7.21
N GLY A 185 16.44 7.43 -8.51
CA GLY A 185 16.97 6.21 -9.11
C GLY A 185 15.94 5.06 -9.13
N TRP A 186 14.64 5.39 -9.10
CA TRP A 186 13.58 4.42 -9.21
C TRP A 186 13.12 4.30 -10.66
N HIS A 187 12.79 3.08 -11.06
CA HIS A 187 12.10 2.78 -12.30
C HIS A 187 10.60 3.08 -12.16
N TYR A 188 9.93 3.17 -13.30
CA TYR A 188 8.50 3.39 -13.34
C TYR A 188 7.79 2.47 -14.33
N LEU A 189 6.56 2.09 -13.99
CA LEU A 189 5.60 1.42 -14.86
C LEU A 189 4.23 2.04 -14.64
N LEU A 190 3.82 2.94 -15.54
CA LEU A 190 2.68 3.82 -15.35
C LEU A 190 1.63 3.58 -16.43
N ARG A 191 0.35 3.62 -16.06
CA ARG A 191 -0.76 3.62 -17.01
C ARG A 191 -1.07 5.05 -17.44
N VAL A 192 -1.19 5.27 -18.74
CA VAL A 192 -1.55 6.58 -19.33
C VAL A 192 -2.97 6.58 -19.83
N CYS A 193 -3.55 7.79 -19.98
CA CYS A 193 -4.90 7.97 -20.51
C CYS A 193 -4.93 7.84 -22.04
N VAL A 194 -6.08 7.49 -22.60
CA VAL A 194 -6.34 7.42 -24.05
C VAL A 194 -6.15 8.77 -24.75
N GLU A 195 -6.34 9.87 -24.00
CA GLU A 195 -6.18 11.25 -24.47
C GLU A 195 -4.72 11.69 -24.58
N HIS A 196 -3.81 11.02 -23.89
CA HIS A 196 -2.38 11.33 -23.98
C HIS A 196 -1.87 11.07 -25.40
N THR A 197 -0.91 11.90 -25.81
CA THR A 197 -0.33 11.85 -27.17
C THR A 197 0.98 11.08 -27.20
N CYS A 198 1.26 10.44 -28.33
CA CYS A 198 2.55 9.82 -28.59
C CYS A 198 2.94 9.87 -30.07
N ARG A 199 4.22 9.65 -30.30
CA ARG A 199 4.85 9.36 -31.60
C ARG A 199 5.69 8.10 -31.43
N ARG A 200 5.38 7.05 -32.18
CA ARG A 200 6.07 5.77 -32.07
C ARG A 200 7.35 5.76 -32.89
N TYR A 201 8.31 4.96 -32.46
CA TYR A 201 9.50 4.67 -33.26
C TYR A 201 9.28 3.40 -34.07
N PHE A 202 9.56 3.45 -35.39
CA PHE A 202 9.59 2.33 -36.30
C PHE A 202 10.95 2.28 -37.01
N ASN A 203 11.68 1.18 -36.86
CA ASN A 203 13.02 1.01 -37.43
C ASN A 203 13.96 2.20 -37.12
N GLY A 204 13.90 2.69 -35.87
CA GLY A 204 14.70 3.84 -35.40
C GLY A 204 14.18 5.22 -35.83
N LYS A 205 13.13 5.29 -36.65
CA LYS A 205 12.55 6.55 -37.13
C LYS A 205 11.29 6.88 -36.33
N LEU A 206 11.20 8.12 -35.86
CA LEU A 206 10.06 8.64 -35.13
C LEU A 206 8.92 9.02 -36.10
N GLU A 207 7.67 8.65 -35.78
CA GLU A 207 6.48 9.08 -36.53
C GLU A 207 6.46 10.60 -36.72
N LYS A 208 6.01 11.09 -37.85
CA LYS A 208 5.99 12.52 -38.16
C LYS A 208 4.97 13.29 -37.32
N SER A 209 3.79 12.71 -37.10
CA SER A 209 2.67 13.36 -36.42
C SER A 209 2.39 12.78 -35.04
N TRP A 210 1.97 13.63 -34.14
CA TRP A 210 1.43 13.23 -32.85
C TRP A 210 0.05 12.59 -33.01
N LYS A 211 -0.21 11.52 -32.27
CA LYS A 211 -1.51 10.83 -32.21
C LYS A 211 -1.90 10.61 -30.77
N ARG A 212 -3.19 10.68 -30.46
CA ARG A 212 -3.69 10.23 -29.17
C ARG A 212 -3.61 8.70 -29.10
N PHE A 213 -3.39 8.14 -27.92
CA PHE A 213 -3.39 6.67 -27.78
C PHE A 213 -4.71 6.05 -28.22
N GLY A 214 -5.86 6.71 -27.96
CA GLY A 214 -7.18 6.27 -28.42
C GLY A 214 -7.33 6.22 -29.94
N GLN A 215 -6.53 6.99 -30.71
CA GLN A 215 -6.50 6.92 -32.18
C GLN A 215 -5.62 5.76 -32.70
N ILE A 216 -4.81 5.17 -31.84
CA ILE A 216 -3.94 4.04 -32.19
C ILE A 216 -4.60 2.73 -31.78
N VAL A 217 -5.15 2.66 -30.56
CA VAL A 217 -5.74 1.44 -30.00
C VAL A 217 -7.26 1.50 -30.19
N LEU A 218 -7.72 1.05 -31.34
CA LEU A 218 -9.10 1.26 -31.79
C LEU A 218 -10.07 0.12 -31.43
N LYS A 219 -9.56 -1.10 -31.16
CA LYS A 219 -10.42 -2.27 -30.94
C LYS A 219 -9.75 -3.32 -30.06
N PRO A 220 -10.54 -4.17 -29.39
CA PRO A 220 -10.02 -5.34 -28.68
C PRO A 220 -9.20 -6.27 -29.61
N GLY A 221 -8.16 -6.85 -29.05
CA GLY A 221 -7.17 -7.65 -29.76
C GLY A 221 -5.96 -6.88 -30.25
N TYR A 222 -5.93 -5.55 -30.08
CA TYR A 222 -4.78 -4.72 -30.45
C TYR A 222 -3.61 -4.93 -29.49
N ARG A 223 -2.42 -5.07 -30.06
CA ARG A 223 -1.16 -5.14 -29.29
C ARG A 223 -0.04 -4.43 -30.03
N TRP A 224 0.70 -3.58 -29.33
CA TRP A 224 1.92 -2.97 -29.83
C TRP A 224 2.89 -2.73 -28.69
N TYR A 225 4.17 -3.01 -28.93
CA TYR A 225 5.26 -2.85 -27.98
C TYR A 225 6.43 -2.16 -28.67
N GLY A 226 6.98 -1.11 -28.08
CA GLY A 226 8.11 -0.42 -28.67
C GLY A 226 8.49 0.86 -27.95
N LYS A 227 9.46 1.58 -28.52
CA LYS A 227 9.80 2.93 -28.07
C LYS A 227 8.82 3.95 -28.63
N ALA A 228 8.49 4.95 -27.85
CA ALA A 228 7.70 6.10 -28.30
C ALA A 228 8.14 7.36 -27.54
N ARG A 229 7.90 8.49 -28.15
CA ARG A 229 7.93 9.81 -27.52
C ARG A 229 6.50 10.12 -27.09
N VAL A 230 6.30 10.35 -25.79
CA VAL A 230 4.98 10.63 -25.22
C VAL A 230 4.91 12.08 -24.73
N TRP A 231 3.70 12.61 -24.62
CA TRP A 231 3.35 13.96 -24.14
C TRP A 231 3.95 15.11 -24.97
N GLN A 232 3.12 15.74 -25.76
CA GLN A 232 3.55 16.76 -26.73
C GLN A 232 4.16 18.01 -26.10
N GLU A 233 3.62 18.44 -24.96
CA GLU A 233 4.06 19.67 -24.27
C GLU A 233 5.40 19.46 -23.53
N GLU A 234 5.54 18.32 -22.88
CA GLU A 234 6.72 17.96 -22.12
C GLU A 234 7.14 16.53 -22.48
N THR A 235 7.96 16.42 -23.51
CA THR A 235 8.23 15.13 -24.16
C THR A 235 9.10 14.20 -23.34
N LEU A 236 8.77 12.92 -23.37
CA LEU A 236 9.52 11.82 -22.77
C LEU A 236 9.71 10.70 -23.80
N ASP A 237 10.96 10.32 -24.06
CA ASP A 237 11.28 9.10 -24.82
C ASP A 237 11.26 7.91 -23.85
N THR A 238 10.36 6.95 -24.07
CA THR A 238 10.12 5.84 -23.15
C THR A 238 9.69 4.59 -23.91
N TYR A 239 9.63 3.46 -23.22
CA TYR A 239 9.02 2.25 -23.75
C TYR A 239 7.52 2.26 -23.49
N VAL A 240 6.76 1.77 -24.47
CA VAL A 240 5.30 1.78 -24.44
C VAL A 240 4.76 0.39 -24.77
N SER A 241 3.82 -0.07 -23.94
CA SER A 241 3.06 -1.30 -24.16
C SER A 241 1.58 -0.94 -24.30
N LEU A 242 1.03 -1.14 -25.49
CA LEU A 242 -0.37 -0.93 -25.81
C LEU A 242 -1.04 -2.29 -25.97
N VAL A 243 -2.01 -2.59 -25.10
CA VAL A 243 -2.70 -3.87 -25.09
C VAL A 243 -4.18 -3.66 -24.84
N TRP A 244 -5.01 -4.21 -25.71
CA TRP A 244 -6.44 -4.33 -25.48
C TRP A 244 -6.85 -5.79 -25.67
N ASP A 245 -6.95 -6.54 -24.59
CA ASP A 245 -7.34 -7.94 -24.68
C ASP A 245 -8.84 -8.08 -24.93
N LYS A 246 -9.23 -9.15 -25.64
CA LYS A 246 -10.63 -9.47 -25.89
C LYS A 246 -11.33 -9.74 -24.55
N GLY A 247 -12.49 -9.16 -24.34
CA GLY A 247 -13.25 -9.27 -23.10
C GLY A 247 -12.92 -8.21 -22.04
N CYS A 248 -11.91 -7.36 -22.28
CA CYS A 248 -11.65 -6.21 -21.43
C CYS A 248 -12.40 -4.96 -21.92
N GLU A 249 -12.96 -4.19 -21.01
CA GLU A 249 -13.74 -2.97 -21.33
C GLU A 249 -12.85 -1.87 -21.92
N GLU A 250 -11.60 -1.75 -21.46
CA GLU A 250 -10.68 -0.71 -21.87
C GLU A 250 -9.24 -1.23 -22.06
N PRO A 251 -8.43 -0.54 -22.89
CA PRO A 251 -7.05 -0.93 -23.12
C PRO A 251 -6.16 -0.59 -21.90
N TRP A 252 -5.07 -1.33 -21.79
CA TRP A 252 -3.93 -0.95 -20.96
C TRP A 252 -2.87 -0.28 -21.83
N LEU A 253 -2.62 0.98 -21.52
CA LEU A 253 -1.67 1.86 -22.20
C LEU A 253 -0.57 2.16 -21.16
N LEU A 254 0.56 1.45 -21.27
CA LEU A 254 1.60 1.47 -20.24
C LEU A 254 2.86 2.14 -20.78
N ILE A 255 3.51 2.93 -19.94
CA ILE A 255 4.86 3.47 -20.17
C ILE A 255 5.82 2.94 -19.11
N SER A 256 7.07 2.68 -19.50
CA SER A 256 8.12 2.17 -18.60
C SER A 256 9.50 2.55 -19.11
N ASP A 257 10.46 2.75 -18.22
CA ASP A 257 11.88 2.93 -18.56
C ASP A 257 12.66 1.60 -18.68
N GLU A 258 12.11 0.49 -18.17
CA GLU A 258 12.74 -0.84 -18.21
C GLU A 258 12.44 -1.64 -19.47
N GLY A 259 11.56 -1.17 -20.35
CA GLY A 259 11.22 -1.85 -21.61
C GLY A 259 9.72 -1.96 -21.87
N ALA A 260 9.37 -2.58 -22.99
CA ALA A 260 8.00 -2.84 -23.40
C ALA A 260 7.77 -4.33 -23.65
N GLY A 261 6.56 -4.83 -23.41
CA GLY A 261 6.20 -6.21 -23.69
C GLY A 261 5.24 -6.84 -22.69
N ARG A 262 5.06 -8.15 -22.85
CA ARG A 262 4.16 -8.94 -21.99
C ARG A 262 4.57 -8.90 -20.51
N ARG A 263 5.88 -8.86 -20.23
CA ARG A 263 6.38 -8.79 -18.85
C ARG A 263 5.84 -7.55 -18.13
N GLN A 264 5.90 -6.37 -18.77
CA GLN A 264 5.39 -5.12 -18.19
C GLN A 264 3.88 -5.17 -17.98
N VAL A 265 3.14 -5.78 -18.92
CA VAL A 265 1.68 -5.97 -18.79
C VAL A 265 1.35 -6.87 -17.60
N GLN A 266 2.05 -8.00 -17.46
CA GLN A 266 1.87 -8.91 -16.33
C GLN A 266 2.26 -8.26 -15.00
N LEU A 267 3.36 -7.50 -14.99
CA LEU A 267 3.80 -6.76 -13.80
C LEU A 267 2.77 -5.70 -13.41
N TYR A 268 2.24 -4.96 -14.39
CA TYR A 268 1.21 -3.97 -14.11
C TYR A 268 -0.09 -4.61 -13.57
N ALA A 269 -0.43 -5.81 -14.01
CA ALA A 269 -1.57 -6.55 -13.46
C ALA A 269 -1.46 -6.76 -11.94
N TRP A 270 -0.26 -6.82 -11.39
CA TRP A 270 -0.06 -6.93 -9.95
C TRP A 270 -0.49 -5.67 -9.19
N ARG A 271 -0.50 -4.49 -9.84
CA ARG A 271 -1.04 -3.27 -9.24
C ARG A 271 -2.48 -3.45 -8.77
N MET A 272 -3.29 -4.24 -9.50
CA MET A 272 -4.69 -4.49 -9.13
C MET A 272 -4.86 -5.12 -7.73
N ARG A 273 -3.78 -5.67 -7.17
CA ARG A 273 -3.77 -6.17 -5.78
C ARG A 273 -3.95 -5.08 -4.73
N VAL A 274 -3.69 -3.81 -5.07
CA VAL A 274 -3.97 -2.67 -4.17
C VAL A 274 -5.47 -2.52 -3.92
N GLU A 275 -6.29 -2.79 -4.91
CA GLU A 275 -7.76 -2.72 -4.78
C GLU A 275 -8.27 -3.73 -3.75
N ALA A 276 -7.73 -4.97 -3.77
CA ALA A 276 -8.04 -5.96 -2.74
C ALA A 276 -7.59 -5.49 -1.35
N THR A 277 -6.40 -4.87 -1.24
CA THR A 277 -5.91 -4.30 0.02
C THR A 277 -6.80 -3.15 0.51
N PHE A 278 -7.27 -2.29 -0.39
CA PHE A 278 -8.19 -1.21 -0.03
C PHE A 278 -9.56 -1.74 0.40
N GLN A 279 -10.11 -2.74 -0.30
CA GLN A 279 -11.35 -3.40 0.09
C GLN A 279 -11.23 -4.09 1.46
N ASP A 280 -10.11 -4.76 1.72
CA ASP A 280 -9.82 -5.36 3.03
C ASP A 280 -9.74 -4.28 4.12
N SER A 281 -9.17 -3.11 3.82
CA SER A 281 -9.07 -2.01 4.79
C SER A 281 -10.43 -1.34 5.06
N LYS A 282 -11.26 -1.15 4.04
CA LYS A 282 -12.52 -0.42 4.14
C LYS A 282 -13.64 -1.26 4.75
N SER A 283 -14.21 -2.18 4.02
CA SER A 283 -15.49 -2.80 4.37
C SER A 283 -15.48 -4.34 4.43
N ARG A 284 -14.55 -4.99 3.72
CA ARG A 284 -14.51 -6.46 3.63
C ARG A 284 -13.61 -7.12 4.65
N GLY A 285 -12.83 -6.36 5.40
CA GLY A 285 -11.91 -6.84 6.42
C GLY A 285 -11.89 -5.90 7.62
N TRP A 286 -10.92 -4.99 7.68
CA TRP A 286 -10.65 -4.14 8.84
C TRP A 286 -11.71 -3.07 9.15
N ASN A 287 -12.64 -2.83 8.23
CA ASN A 287 -13.82 -1.95 8.38
C ASN A 287 -13.51 -0.55 8.93
N ILE A 288 -12.44 0.07 8.44
CA ILE A 288 -11.96 1.37 8.95
C ILE A 288 -12.98 2.49 8.75
N GLU A 289 -13.82 2.44 7.71
CA GLU A 289 -14.83 3.46 7.43
C GLU A 289 -15.91 3.53 8.53
N ALA A 290 -16.20 2.42 9.20
CA ALA A 290 -17.12 2.39 10.33
C ALA A 290 -16.54 2.98 11.63
N SER A 291 -15.29 3.47 11.61
CA SER A 291 -14.72 4.23 12.73
C SER A 291 -15.29 5.65 12.85
N TRP A 292 -15.92 6.16 11.80
CA TRP A 292 -16.50 7.51 11.71
C TRP A 292 -15.52 8.66 12.00
N ILE A 293 -14.22 8.42 11.85
CA ILE A 293 -13.20 9.44 12.07
C ILE A 293 -13.16 10.38 10.87
N VAL A 294 -13.26 11.69 11.13
CA VAL A 294 -13.16 12.77 10.12
C VAL A 294 -11.94 13.66 10.36
N ASP A 295 -11.33 13.61 11.53
CA ASP A 295 -10.11 14.34 11.84
C ASP A 295 -8.89 13.65 11.23
N ARG A 296 -8.08 14.40 10.50
CA ARG A 296 -6.90 13.90 9.76
C ARG A 296 -5.85 13.27 10.71
N ALA A 297 -5.58 13.92 11.82
CA ALA A 297 -4.55 13.47 12.75
C ALA A 297 -5.02 12.23 13.54
N HIS A 298 -6.32 12.13 13.84
CA HIS A 298 -6.92 10.95 14.44
C HIS A 298 -6.89 9.76 13.47
N LEU A 299 -7.25 9.99 12.20
CA LEU A 299 -7.18 8.96 11.17
C LEU A 299 -5.73 8.48 10.93
N ASP A 300 -4.77 9.39 10.90
CA ASP A 300 -3.35 9.06 10.74
C ASP A 300 -2.85 8.13 11.87
N ARG A 301 -3.25 8.38 13.11
CA ARG A 301 -2.92 7.51 14.25
C ARG A 301 -3.67 6.18 14.25
N LEU A 302 -4.91 6.14 13.74
CA LEU A 302 -5.62 4.88 13.51
C LEU A 302 -4.95 4.06 12.41
N LEU A 303 -4.55 4.70 11.30
CA LEU A 303 -3.81 4.06 10.22
C LEU A 303 -2.48 3.50 10.69
N LEU A 304 -1.76 4.19 11.57
CA LEU A 304 -0.55 3.64 12.19
C LEU A 304 -0.83 2.28 12.85
N ALA A 305 -1.87 2.20 13.69
CA ALA A 305 -2.20 0.93 14.37
C ALA A 305 -2.66 -0.14 13.37
N LEU A 306 -3.50 0.21 12.40
CA LEU A 306 -3.98 -0.70 11.37
C LEU A 306 -2.84 -1.23 10.49
N PHE A 307 -1.94 -0.36 10.03
CA PHE A 307 -0.85 -0.76 9.14
C PHE A 307 0.20 -1.61 9.86
N LEU A 308 0.44 -1.36 11.14
CA LEU A 308 1.22 -2.28 11.98
C LEU A 308 0.54 -3.65 12.10
N ALA A 309 -0.78 -3.69 12.27
CA ALA A 309 -1.55 -4.94 12.30
C ALA A 309 -1.45 -5.71 10.97
N MET A 310 -1.56 -5.03 9.83
CA MET A 310 -1.42 -5.63 8.50
C MET A 310 -0.03 -6.25 8.29
N TRP A 311 1.03 -5.55 8.65
CA TRP A 311 2.39 -6.06 8.57
C TRP A 311 2.60 -7.26 9.51
N TRP A 312 2.09 -7.18 10.74
CA TRP A 312 2.23 -8.27 11.70
C TRP A 312 1.50 -9.53 11.25
N VAL A 313 0.25 -9.43 10.78
CA VAL A 313 -0.50 -10.57 10.21
C VAL A 313 0.23 -11.16 9.01
N SER A 314 0.78 -10.32 8.14
CA SER A 314 1.54 -10.78 6.97
C SER A 314 2.81 -11.54 7.36
N HIS A 315 3.52 -11.07 8.39
CA HIS A 315 4.70 -11.74 8.95
C HIS A 315 4.32 -13.09 9.58
N LEU A 316 3.26 -13.14 10.38
CA LEU A 316 2.77 -14.39 10.97
C LEU A 316 2.37 -15.40 9.89
N ALA A 317 1.67 -14.96 8.85
CA ALA A 317 1.30 -15.82 7.73
C ALA A 317 2.53 -16.39 7.01
N ALA A 318 3.55 -15.56 6.76
CA ALA A 318 4.80 -16.00 6.14
C ALA A 318 5.54 -17.02 7.04
N ALA A 319 5.62 -16.79 8.35
CA ALA A 319 6.23 -17.71 9.31
C ALA A 319 5.50 -19.06 9.34
N CYS A 320 4.16 -19.07 9.36
CA CYS A 320 3.36 -20.30 9.33
C CYS A 320 3.62 -21.13 8.06
N ILE A 321 3.77 -20.47 6.93
CA ILE A 321 4.06 -21.14 5.65
C ILE A 321 5.46 -21.73 5.65
N HIS A 322 6.44 -20.98 6.12
CA HIS A 322 7.83 -21.41 6.18
C HIS A 322 8.01 -22.64 7.08
N HIS A 323 7.32 -22.71 8.19
CA HIS A 323 7.36 -23.84 9.13
C HIS A 323 6.48 -25.04 8.74
N GLY A 324 5.97 -25.09 7.51
CA GLY A 324 5.22 -26.25 7.00
C GLY A 324 3.80 -26.43 7.60
N GLN A 325 3.33 -25.48 8.40
CA GLN A 325 1.99 -25.54 9.02
C GLN A 325 0.87 -25.13 8.05
N ARG A 326 0.92 -25.68 6.84
CA ARG A 326 0.04 -25.27 5.72
C ARG A 326 -1.44 -25.61 5.90
N GLN A 327 -1.82 -26.49 6.81
CA GLN A 327 -3.15 -27.09 6.71
C GLN A 327 -4.12 -26.98 7.89
N ARG A 328 -3.74 -26.61 9.09
CA ARG A 328 -4.70 -26.77 10.21
C ARG A 328 -4.66 -25.70 11.31
N GLY A 329 -4.49 -24.45 11.09
CA GLY A 329 -4.84 -23.70 12.26
C GLY A 329 -4.25 -22.32 12.51
N CYS A 330 -3.23 -21.85 11.81
CA CYS A 330 -2.73 -20.49 12.07
C CYS A 330 -3.76 -19.40 11.78
N LEU A 331 -4.61 -19.58 10.78
CA LEU A 331 -5.66 -18.61 10.43
C LEU A 331 -6.93 -18.77 11.28
N GLY A 332 -7.29 -19.99 11.65
CA GLY A 332 -8.40 -20.24 12.58
C GLY A 332 -8.13 -19.76 13.99
N TRP A 333 -6.86 -19.69 14.38
CA TRP A 333 -6.41 -19.23 15.67
C TRP A 333 -6.48 -17.71 15.85
N ILE A 334 -6.30 -16.95 14.78
CA ILE A 334 -6.32 -15.48 14.79
C ILE A 334 -7.75 -14.95 14.67
N GLY A 335 -8.76 -15.80 14.40
CA GLY A 335 -10.14 -15.36 14.18
C GLY A 335 -10.35 -14.61 12.85
N VAL A 336 -9.33 -14.55 12.00
CA VAL A 336 -9.38 -13.91 10.67
C VAL A 336 -9.89 -14.94 9.67
N THR A 337 -11.16 -15.34 9.80
CA THR A 337 -11.81 -16.33 8.94
C THR A 337 -12.11 -15.83 7.52
N ARG A 338 -11.67 -14.62 7.13
CA ARG A 338 -11.99 -14.06 5.81
C ARG A 338 -10.88 -13.25 5.11
N VAL A 339 -9.66 -13.22 5.58
CA VAL A 339 -8.56 -12.78 4.71
C VAL A 339 -8.14 -13.98 3.88
N SER A 340 -8.81 -14.19 2.77
CA SER A 340 -8.47 -15.25 1.83
C SER A 340 -7.14 -14.92 1.15
N PHE A 341 -6.05 -15.38 1.74
CA PHE A 341 -4.76 -15.45 1.06
C PHE A 341 -4.84 -16.56 0.00
N ALA A 342 -5.41 -16.24 -1.15
CA ALA A 342 -5.35 -17.13 -2.30
C ALA A 342 -3.91 -17.15 -2.83
N TRP A 343 -3.19 -18.19 -2.49
CA TRP A 343 -1.93 -18.54 -3.12
C TRP A 343 -2.23 -19.10 -4.51
N GLY A 344 -2.03 -18.27 -5.53
CA GLY A 344 -1.92 -18.76 -6.90
C GLY A 344 -0.65 -19.58 -7.02
N GLY A 345 -0.76 -20.90 -6.92
CA GLY A 345 0.30 -21.82 -7.29
C GLY A 345 0.53 -21.70 -8.79
N SER A 346 1.67 -21.18 -9.23
CA SER A 346 2.19 -21.43 -10.57
C SER A 346 2.72 -22.87 -10.58
N GLY A 347 1.90 -23.79 -11.02
CA GLY A 347 2.34 -25.08 -11.49
C GLY A 347 2.91 -24.92 -12.89
N SER A 348 4.13 -25.43 -13.06
CA SER A 348 4.88 -25.85 -14.28
C SER A 348 4.37 -25.37 -15.63
#